data_043d04e1fd26607e7bf43290b247b1ae
#
_entry.id   043d04e1fd26607e7bf43290b247b1ae
#
_cell.length_a   1.000
_cell.length_b   1.000
_cell.length_c   1.000
_cell.angle_alpha   90.00
_cell.angle_beta   90.00
_cell.angle_gamma   90.00
#
_symmetry.space_group_name_H-M   'P 1'
#
loop_
_entity.id
_entity.type
_entity.pdbx_description
1 polymer ?
#
loop_
_entity_poly.entity_id
_entity_poly.type
_entity_poly.pdbx_seq_one_letter_code
_entity_poly.pdbx_strand_id
1 'polypeptide(L)'
;MSLIDVRNLSFSYEGSAETVFENVSFQLDTNWRLGLVGRNGRGKTTLLRLLQGALPCGGQIHADVEFEYFPYAVEDAEAFTVEVIRAAAPGAEDWQIARECSLLDLPEELLWQTFESLSFGERTKALLAALFLRDNAFLLIDEPTNHLDAAGRQKLADYLRRKRGFLMVSHDRAFLDGCIDHVLALDRAQITIQRGNFSAWWQEKLQQDQAQLERNEHLKKDAARLRAAAQRAAAWSGRTEKGKFGANGRDGAAVDRGFVGHRSAKMMQRAKSIQRRRDAALAEKEGLLSNVERTEGLSLWSAEYHSPCLAELREVSVSYGGRTICEPVSFVLKQGERIALQGVNGCGKSSLLRLLMGQAVPHSGTVVLSSGVRVSYVGQETDVPVGTLADYARAQGVEEHRFKAILRKMGFSRAQLERDASCFSTGERRKVLLAASLCQQAHLYLWDEPLNYIDVFSRMQIEVFFERCRRMFEGAEKVFRACFSQFGCSHALRPFPSGIMIS
;
A
#
# COMPACT_ATOMS: atom_id res chain seq x y z
N MET A 1 -21.34 -24.52 11.42
CA MET A 1 -20.27 -23.90 10.61
C MET A 1 -20.88 -23.68 9.25
N SER A 2 -21.12 -22.46 8.87
CA SER A 2 -21.58 -22.13 7.53
C SER A 2 -20.38 -21.69 6.68
N LEU A 3 -20.45 -21.97 5.40
CA LEU A 3 -19.38 -21.72 4.45
C LEU A 3 -19.85 -20.67 3.44
N ILE A 4 -19.02 -19.68 3.16
CA ILE A 4 -19.22 -18.77 2.05
C ILE A 4 -18.45 -19.35 0.85
N ASP A 5 -19.15 -19.75 -0.20
CA ASP A 5 -18.57 -20.38 -1.40
C ASP A 5 -18.72 -19.45 -2.60
N VAL A 6 -17.60 -18.98 -3.12
CA VAL A 6 -17.52 -18.11 -4.28
C VAL A 6 -16.97 -18.91 -5.45
N ARG A 7 -17.75 -18.99 -6.55
CA ARG A 7 -17.41 -19.79 -7.74
C ARG A 7 -17.38 -18.93 -8.99
N ASN A 8 -16.27 -19.03 -9.72
CA ASN A 8 -16.08 -18.42 -11.05
C ASN A 8 -16.39 -16.92 -11.08
N LEU A 9 -16.06 -16.20 -10.00
CA LEU A 9 -16.29 -14.78 -9.88
C LEU A 9 -15.52 -14.02 -10.95
N SER A 10 -16.24 -13.26 -11.78
CA SER A 10 -15.66 -12.41 -12.81
C SER A 10 -16.34 -11.05 -12.78
N PHE A 11 -15.51 -9.99 -12.85
CA PHE A 11 -16.02 -8.61 -12.80
C PHE A 11 -15.10 -7.66 -13.55
N SER A 12 -15.71 -6.74 -14.30
CA SER A 12 -15.07 -5.56 -14.91
C SER A 12 -16.00 -4.37 -14.78
N TYR A 13 -15.44 -3.18 -14.55
CA TYR A 13 -16.23 -1.96 -14.55
C TYR A 13 -16.64 -1.59 -15.97
N GLU A 14 -17.85 -1.06 -16.13
CA GLU A 14 -18.34 -0.55 -17.41
C GLU A 14 -17.38 0.53 -17.95
N GLY A 15 -17.00 0.39 -19.22
CA GLY A 15 -16.03 1.30 -19.86
C GLY A 15 -14.56 1.07 -19.53
N SER A 16 -14.22 0.07 -18.69
CA SER A 16 -12.83 -0.30 -18.41
C SER A 16 -12.41 -1.48 -19.31
N ALA A 17 -11.24 -1.36 -19.94
CA ALA A 17 -10.62 -2.49 -20.65
C ALA A 17 -9.94 -3.48 -19.71
N GLU A 18 -9.77 -3.15 -18.42
CA GLU A 18 -9.14 -4.02 -17.45
C GLU A 18 -10.18 -4.81 -16.66
N THR A 19 -10.07 -6.14 -16.66
CA THR A 19 -10.85 -7.05 -15.81
C THR A 19 -10.27 -7.02 -14.39
N VAL A 20 -11.13 -6.79 -13.39
CA VAL A 20 -10.71 -6.76 -11.97
C VAL A 20 -10.57 -8.17 -11.42
N PHE A 21 -11.56 -9.03 -11.71
CA PHE A 21 -11.57 -10.46 -11.35
C PHE A 21 -11.91 -11.29 -12.58
N GLU A 22 -11.15 -12.38 -12.78
CA GLU A 22 -11.34 -13.29 -13.89
C GLU A 22 -11.39 -14.73 -13.37
N ASN A 23 -12.59 -15.32 -13.39
CA ASN A 23 -12.83 -16.73 -13.04
C ASN A 23 -12.24 -17.16 -11.67
N VAL A 24 -12.42 -16.33 -10.65
CA VAL A 24 -11.86 -16.55 -9.32
C VAL A 24 -12.80 -17.39 -8.46
N SER A 25 -12.27 -18.40 -7.77
CA SER A 25 -13.04 -19.25 -6.86
C SER A 25 -12.33 -19.43 -5.54
N PHE A 26 -13.04 -19.29 -4.42
CA PHE A 26 -12.52 -19.47 -3.06
C PHE A 26 -13.64 -19.75 -2.06
N GLN A 27 -13.26 -20.23 -0.88
CA GLN A 27 -14.19 -20.56 0.20
C GLN A 27 -13.73 -19.92 1.51
N LEU A 28 -14.67 -19.39 2.29
CA LEU A 28 -14.44 -18.77 3.59
C LEU A 28 -15.34 -19.41 4.64
N ASP A 29 -14.80 -19.62 5.84
CA ASP A 29 -15.62 -20.01 7.00
C ASP A 29 -16.17 -18.74 7.67
N THR A 30 -17.45 -18.75 7.99
CA THR A 30 -18.13 -17.61 8.61
C THR A 30 -17.65 -17.30 10.04
N ASN A 31 -16.82 -18.13 10.66
CA ASN A 31 -16.22 -17.87 11.97
C ASN A 31 -14.83 -17.24 11.88
N TRP A 32 -14.24 -17.14 10.69
CA TRP A 32 -12.90 -16.59 10.55
C TRP A 32 -12.88 -15.07 10.74
N ARG A 33 -11.74 -14.59 11.22
CA ARG A 33 -11.38 -13.18 11.28
C ARG A 33 -10.37 -12.92 10.18
N LEU A 34 -10.89 -12.50 9.02
CA LEU A 34 -10.10 -12.38 7.79
C LEU A 34 -9.58 -10.97 7.60
N GLY A 35 -8.30 -10.85 7.27
CA GLY A 35 -7.70 -9.62 6.76
C GLY A 35 -7.55 -9.68 5.25
N LEU A 36 -8.21 -8.78 4.53
CA LEU A 36 -8.10 -8.65 3.08
C LEU A 36 -6.91 -7.76 2.73
N VAL A 37 -5.86 -8.32 2.17
CA VAL A 37 -4.63 -7.62 1.84
C VAL A 37 -4.40 -7.59 0.32
N GLY A 38 -3.81 -6.52 -0.15
CA GLY A 38 -3.52 -6.32 -1.57
C GLY A 38 -3.12 -4.87 -1.85
N ARG A 39 -2.43 -4.61 -2.96
CA ARG A 39 -2.07 -3.24 -3.37
C ARG A 39 -3.31 -2.42 -3.70
N ASN A 40 -3.19 -1.10 -3.66
CA ASN A 40 -4.25 -0.21 -4.13
C ASN A 40 -4.56 -0.46 -5.60
N GLY A 41 -5.86 -0.36 -5.98
CA GLY A 41 -6.33 -0.66 -7.32
C GLY A 41 -6.48 -2.16 -7.65
N ARG A 42 -6.28 -3.08 -6.68
CA ARG A 42 -6.46 -4.53 -6.90
C ARG A 42 -7.88 -5.04 -6.64
N GLY A 43 -8.82 -4.14 -6.38
CA GLY A 43 -10.23 -4.50 -6.22
C GLY A 43 -10.62 -4.95 -4.81
N LYS A 44 -9.91 -4.54 -3.74
CA LYS A 44 -10.30 -4.87 -2.36
C LYS A 44 -11.73 -4.43 -2.04
N THR A 45 -12.01 -3.14 -2.15
CA THR A 45 -13.35 -2.57 -1.95
C THR A 45 -14.37 -3.14 -2.95
N THR A 46 -13.93 -3.42 -4.19
CA THR A 46 -14.78 -4.07 -5.21
C THR A 46 -15.19 -5.47 -4.76
N LEU A 47 -14.26 -6.27 -4.22
CA LEU A 47 -14.58 -7.61 -3.69
C LEU A 47 -15.60 -7.53 -2.55
N LEU A 48 -15.42 -6.59 -1.61
CA LEU A 48 -16.40 -6.40 -0.52
C LEU A 48 -17.78 -6.06 -1.05
N ARG A 49 -17.88 -5.17 -2.05
CA ARG A 49 -19.16 -4.78 -2.66
C ARG A 49 -19.79 -5.90 -3.49
N LEU A 50 -18.98 -6.74 -4.13
CA LEU A 50 -19.46 -7.94 -4.83
C LEU A 50 -20.04 -8.96 -3.86
N LEU A 51 -19.38 -9.21 -2.72
CA LEU A 51 -19.89 -10.08 -1.66
C LEU A 51 -21.19 -9.55 -1.07
N GLN A 52 -21.30 -8.23 -0.87
CA GLN A 52 -22.53 -7.56 -0.42
C GLN A 52 -23.67 -7.67 -1.44
N GLY A 53 -23.38 -8.01 -2.71
CA GLY A 53 -24.38 -7.99 -3.78
C GLY A 53 -24.69 -6.57 -4.33
N ALA A 54 -23.92 -5.54 -3.94
CA ALA A 54 -24.10 -4.17 -4.42
C ALA A 54 -23.64 -3.97 -5.88
N LEU A 55 -22.86 -4.90 -6.41
CA LEU A 55 -22.39 -4.91 -7.80
C LEU A 55 -22.79 -6.21 -8.48
N PRO A 56 -23.26 -6.16 -9.74
CA PRO A 56 -23.53 -7.39 -10.51
C PRO A 56 -22.21 -8.09 -10.87
N CYS A 57 -22.15 -9.40 -10.72
CA CYS A 57 -20.97 -10.19 -11.09
C CYS A 57 -21.31 -11.39 -11.94
N GLY A 58 -20.33 -11.85 -12.72
CA GLY A 58 -20.34 -13.20 -13.29
C GLY A 58 -19.95 -14.22 -12.23
N GLY A 59 -20.52 -15.44 -12.32
CA GLY A 59 -20.29 -16.50 -11.32
C GLY A 59 -21.39 -16.57 -10.27
N GLN A 60 -21.09 -17.23 -9.14
CA GLN A 60 -22.06 -17.48 -8.06
C GLN A 60 -21.42 -17.27 -6.69
N ILE A 61 -22.16 -16.65 -5.80
CA ILE A 61 -21.80 -16.49 -4.37
C ILE A 61 -22.90 -17.17 -3.56
N HIS A 62 -22.54 -18.21 -2.82
CA HIS A 62 -23.44 -18.95 -1.94
C HIS A 62 -23.02 -18.69 -0.48
N ALA A 63 -23.94 -18.18 0.32
CA ALA A 63 -23.74 -17.95 1.74
C ALA A 63 -25.08 -18.10 2.49
N ASP A 64 -25.01 -18.66 3.69
CA ASP A 64 -26.15 -18.77 4.62
C ASP A 64 -26.20 -17.59 5.61
N VAL A 65 -25.40 -16.54 5.36
CA VAL A 65 -25.26 -15.34 6.20
C VAL A 65 -25.59 -14.09 5.43
N GLU A 66 -26.01 -13.05 6.12
CA GLU A 66 -26.20 -11.72 5.54
C GLU A 66 -24.89 -10.95 5.55
N PHE A 67 -24.53 -10.32 4.42
CA PHE A 67 -23.35 -9.50 4.32
C PHE A 67 -23.66 -8.06 4.69
N GLU A 68 -22.99 -7.58 5.74
CA GLU A 68 -23.11 -6.21 6.21
C GLU A 68 -21.84 -5.42 5.96
N TYR A 69 -21.97 -4.28 5.33
CA TYR A 69 -20.83 -3.46 4.92
C TYR A 69 -20.63 -2.27 5.87
N PHE A 70 -19.38 -2.07 6.27
CA PHE A 70 -18.92 -0.89 7.01
C PHE A 70 -17.88 -0.13 6.18
N PRO A 71 -17.92 1.21 6.11
CA PRO A 71 -18.92 2.09 6.69
C PRO A 71 -20.23 2.14 5.89
N TYR A 72 -21.36 2.27 6.58
CA TYR A 72 -22.66 2.48 5.98
C TYR A 72 -23.17 3.90 6.22
N ALA A 73 -24.05 4.39 5.35
CA ALA A 73 -24.67 5.69 5.49
C ALA A 73 -25.74 5.66 6.59
N VAL A 74 -25.72 6.66 7.44
CA VAL A 74 -26.75 6.89 8.45
C VAL A 74 -27.83 7.78 7.82
N GLU A 75 -29.10 7.34 7.86
CA GLU A 75 -30.22 8.08 7.25
C GLU A 75 -30.50 9.39 7.98
N ASP A 76 -30.50 9.36 9.31
CA ASP A 76 -30.72 10.53 10.16
C ASP A 76 -29.54 10.72 11.12
N ALA A 77 -28.66 11.66 10.79
CA ALA A 77 -27.51 12.01 11.61
C ALA A 77 -27.85 12.95 12.78
N GLU A 78 -29.03 13.58 12.77
CA GLU A 78 -29.50 14.43 13.86
C GLU A 78 -30.13 13.62 14.99
N ALA A 79 -30.50 12.36 14.74
CA ALA A 79 -31.02 11.44 15.74
C ALA A 79 -30.00 11.14 16.86
N PHE A 80 -30.49 10.72 18.01
CA PHE A 80 -29.61 10.24 19.09
C PHE A 80 -28.81 9.03 18.67
N THR A 81 -27.57 8.93 19.15
CA THR A 81 -26.67 7.83 18.81
C THR A 81 -27.28 6.46 19.09
N VAL A 82 -28.02 6.30 20.20
CA VAL A 82 -28.72 5.06 20.53
C VAL A 82 -29.80 4.72 19.51
N GLU A 83 -30.47 5.69 18.93
CA GLU A 83 -31.51 5.48 17.90
C GLU A 83 -30.88 5.03 16.58
N VAL A 84 -29.75 5.62 16.21
CA VAL A 84 -28.95 5.18 15.05
C VAL A 84 -28.50 3.73 15.20
N ILE A 85 -28.04 3.35 16.39
CA ILE A 85 -27.65 1.96 16.68
C ILE A 85 -28.85 1.00 16.62
N ARG A 86 -30.00 1.39 17.18
CA ARG A 86 -31.26 0.59 17.12
C ARG A 86 -31.78 0.46 15.67
N ALA A 87 -31.70 1.50 14.88
CA ALA A 87 -32.09 1.45 13.47
C ALA A 87 -31.24 0.44 12.68
N ALA A 88 -29.94 0.38 12.96
CA ALA A 88 -29.04 -0.58 12.33
C ALA A 88 -29.17 -2.01 12.89
N ALA A 89 -29.57 -2.19 14.16
CA ALA A 89 -29.76 -3.48 14.83
C ALA A 89 -31.13 -3.53 15.55
N PRO A 90 -32.26 -3.69 14.83
CA PRO A 90 -33.61 -3.56 15.40
C PRO A 90 -33.95 -4.60 16.49
N GLY A 91 -33.22 -5.73 16.53
CA GLY A 91 -33.40 -6.78 17.55
C GLY A 91 -32.57 -6.60 18.82
N ALA A 92 -31.72 -5.58 18.89
CA ALA A 92 -30.82 -5.40 20.02
C ALA A 92 -31.52 -4.75 21.21
N GLU A 93 -31.32 -5.34 22.40
CA GLU A 93 -31.79 -4.79 23.68
C GLU A 93 -30.81 -3.70 24.19
N ASP A 94 -31.29 -2.76 25.01
CA ASP A 94 -30.51 -1.63 25.50
C ASP A 94 -29.24 -2.05 26.25
N TRP A 95 -29.32 -3.11 27.03
CA TRP A 95 -28.16 -3.62 27.74
C TRP A 95 -27.09 -4.20 26.79
N GLN A 96 -27.49 -4.75 25.65
CA GLN A 96 -26.56 -5.24 24.63
C GLN A 96 -25.85 -4.04 23.97
N ILE A 97 -26.58 -2.98 23.64
CA ILE A 97 -26.02 -1.73 23.10
C ILE A 97 -25.00 -1.15 24.09
N ALA A 98 -25.40 -0.96 25.35
CA ALA A 98 -24.53 -0.43 26.40
C ALA A 98 -23.27 -1.29 26.59
N ARG A 99 -23.39 -2.60 26.56
CA ARG A 99 -22.26 -3.54 26.66
C ARG A 99 -21.28 -3.38 25.49
N GLU A 100 -21.76 -3.37 24.24
CA GLU A 100 -20.90 -3.25 23.06
C GLU A 100 -20.20 -1.90 23.03
N CYS A 101 -20.91 -0.81 23.35
CA CYS A 101 -20.34 0.53 23.47
C CYS A 101 -19.27 0.60 24.56
N SER A 102 -19.51 0.02 25.73
CA SER A 102 -18.52 -0.04 26.82
C SER A 102 -17.26 -0.81 26.41
N LEU A 103 -17.37 -1.90 25.64
CA LEU A 103 -16.22 -2.65 25.12
C LEU A 103 -15.36 -1.82 24.16
N LEU A 104 -15.94 -0.79 23.52
CA LEU A 104 -15.27 0.13 22.60
C LEU A 104 -14.83 1.44 23.28
N ASP A 105 -14.95 1.55 24.62
CA ASP A 105 -14.74 2.80 25.37
C ASP A 105 -15.57 3.96 24.80
N LEU A 106 -16.83 3.71 24.52
CA LEU A 106 -17.80 4.75 24.19
C LEU A 106 -18.60 5.04 25.46
N PRO A 107 -18.42 6.23 26.08
CA PRO A 107 -19.17 6.61 27.28
C PRO A 107 -20.69 6.58 27.05
N GLU A 108 -21.44 6.20 28.07
CA GLU A 108 -22.89 6.09 27.99
C GLU A 108 -23.57 7.42 27.67
N GLU A 109 -22.96 8.54 28.13
CA GLU A 109 -23.46 9.90 27.87
C GLU A 109 -23.50 10.22 26.35
N LEU A 110 -22.60 9.62 25.55
CA LEU A 110 -22.56 9.81 24.11
C LEU A 110 -23.72 9.13 23.38
N LEU A 111 -24.35 8.13 23.99
CA LEU A 111 -25.52 7.46 23.42
C LEU A 111 -26.74 8.40 23.33
N TRP A 112 -26.79 9.39 24.21
CA TRP A 112 -27.85 10.39 24.31
C TRP A 112 -27.49 11.72 23.64
N GLN A 113 -26.38 11.77 22.92
CA GLN A 113 -26.02 12.88 22.05
C GLN A 113 -26.41 12.60 20.62
N THR A 114 -26.60 13.64 19.82
CA THR A 114 -26.87 13.51 18.38
C THR A 114 -25.65 12.87 17.71
N PHE A 115 -25.89 11.96 16.79
CA PHE A 115 -24.82 11.23 16.10
C PHE A 115 -23.87 12.19 15.35
N GLU A 116 -24.39 13.32 14.85
CA GLU A 116 -23.60 14.34 14.17
C GLU A 116 -22.63 15.06 15.10
N SER A 117 -22.92 15.16 16.39
CA SER A 117 -22.03 15.79 17.38
C SER A 117 -20.82 14.95 17.75
N LEU A 118 -20.85 13.63 17.47
CA LEU A 118 -19.74 12.72 17.75
C LEU A 118 -18.53 13.00 16.87
N SER A 119 -17.34 12.80 17.42
CA SER A 119 -16.11 12.75 16.63
C SER A 119 -16.14 11.59 15.62
N PHE A 120 -15.36 11.69 14.54
CA PHE A 120 -15.28 10.60 13.53
C PHE A 120 -14.89 9.25 14.14
N GLY A 121 -14.02 9.25 15.15
CA GLY A 121 -13.63 8.04 15.86
C GLY A 121 -14.76 7.42 16.67
N GLU A 122 -15.55 8.24 17.37
CA GLU A 122 -16.73 7.80 18.13
C GLU A 122 -17.83 7.29 17.21
N ARG A 123 -18.09 7.98 16.09
CA ARG A 123 -19.00 7.50 15.03
C ARG A 123 -18.60 6.11 14.53
N THR A 124 -17.31 5.91 14.22
CA THR A 124 -16.77 4.61 13.80
C THR A 124 -17.06 3.51 14.81
N LYS A 125 -16.83 3.78 16.09
CA LYS A 125 -17.10 2.83 17.18
C LYS A 125 -18.58 2.52 17.32
N ALA A 126 -19.46 3.53 17.28
CA ALA A 126 -20.90 3.37 17.36
C ALA A 126 -21.47 2.52 16.22
N LEU A 127 -21.05 2.81 14.97
CA LEU A 127 -21.47 2.05 13.79
C LEU A 127 -20.99 0.59 13.83
N LEU A 128 -19.75 0.34 14.28
CA LEU A 128 -19.25 -1.03 14.44
C LEU A 128 -19.97 -1.78 15.56
N ALA A 129 -20.27 -1.14 16.69
CA ALA A 129 -21.08 -1.72 17.76
C ALA A 129 -22.43 -2.17 17.22
N ALA A 130 -23.11 -1.33 16.44
CA ALA A 130 -24.40 -1.63 15.83
C ALA A 130 -24.35 -2.86 14.91
N LEU A 131 -23.32 -2.96 14.04
CA LEU A 131 -23.20 -4.10 13.13
C LEU A 131 -22.91 -5.42 13.85
N PHE A 132 -22.13 -5.41 14.93
CA PHE A 132 -21.86 -6.63 15.72
C PHE A 132 -23.03 -7.05 16.63
N LEU A 133 -24.09 -6.25 16.71
CA LEU A 133 -25.35 -6.62 17.37
C LEU A 133 -26.33 -7.34 16.43
N ARG A 134 -26.07 -7.36 15.12
CA ARG A 134 -26.93 -8.06 14.15
C ARG A 134 -26.69 -9.56 14.21
N ASP A 135 -27.80 -10.30 14.23
CA ASP A 135 -27.76 -11.77 14.17
C ASP A 135 -27.47 -12.26 12.74
N ASN A 136 -26.79 -13.38 12.63
CA ASN A 136 -26.45 -14.05 11.36
C ASN A 136 -25.73 -13.16 10.34
N ALA A 137 -25.01 -12.13 10.79
CA ALA A 137 -24.27 -11.22 9.92
C ALA A 137 -22.80 -11.65 9.76
N PHE A 138 -22.29 -11.54 8.53
CA PHE A 138 -20.87 -11.58 8.24
C PHE A 138 -20.42 -10.18 7.81
N LEU A 139 -19.54 -9.57 8.60
CA LEU A 139 -19.19 -8.16 8.42
C LEU A 139 -18.10 -7.95 7.38
N LEU A 140 -18.34 -7.04 6.46
CA LEU A 140 -17.39 -6.56 5.46
C LEU A 140 -16.89 -5.17 5.89
N ILE A 141 -15.72 -5.12 6.51
CA ILE A 141 -15.22 -3.91 7.18
C ILE A 141 -14.13 -3.26 6.29
N ASP A 142 -14.40 -2.07 5.77
CA ASP A 142 -13.45 -1.33 4.91
C ASP A 142 -12.85 -0.17 5.68
N GLU A 143 -11.54 -0.24 5.99
CA GLU A 143 -10.71 0.79 6.62
C GLU A 143 -11.26 1.37 7.94
N PRO A 144 -11.55 0.57 8.98
CA PRO A 144 -12.11 1.06 10.23
C PRO A 144 -11.12 1.88 11.06
N THR A 145 -9.85 1.88 10.71
CA THR A 145 -8.76 2.59 11.40
C THR A 145 -8.61 4.04 10.97
N ASN A 146 -9.30 4.46 9.89
CA ASN A 146 -9.31 5.84 9.47
C ASN A 146 -9.90 6.72 10.57
N HIS A 147 -9.27 7.86 10.82
CA HIS A 147 -9.67 8.83 11.85
C HIS A 147 -9.55 8.36 13.32
N LEU A 148 -8.97 7.16 13.58
CA LEU A 148 -8.66 6.71 14.92
C LEU A 148 -7.20 7.07 15.30
N ASP A 149 -7.02 7.55 16.51
CA ASP A 149 -5.69 7.70 17.11
C ASP A 149 -5.10 6.33 17.52
N ALA A 150 -3.87 6.31 17.99
CA ALA A 150 -3.19 5.07 18.35
C ALA A 150 -3.90 4.28 19.45
N ALA A 151 -4.46 4.99 20.45
CA ALA A 151 -5.21 4.36 21.55
C ALA A 151 -6.54 3.77 21.05
N GLY A 152 -7.27 4.51 20.22
CA GLY A 152 -8.51 4.05 19.60
C GLY A 152 -8.31 2.83 18.71
N ARG A 153 -7.21 2.79 17.93
CA ARG A 153 -6.85 1.61 17.10
C ARG A 153 -6.57 0.39 17.97
N GLN A 154 -5.81 0.54 19.05
CA GLN A 154 -5.51 -0.57 19.96
C GLN A 154 -6.80 -1.12 20.59
N LYS A 155 -7.68 -0.24 21.05
CA LYS A 155 -8.95 -0.64 21.65
C LYS A 155 -9.85 -1.36 20.66
N LEU A 156 -9.95 -0.84 19.44
CA LEU A 156 -10.70 -1.49 18.36
C LEU A 156 -10.10 -2.86 18.01
N ALA A 157 -8.77 -3.03 17.97
CA ALA A 157 -8.14 -4.31 17.73
C ALA A 157 -8.48 -5.33 18.84
N ASP A 158 -8.44 -4.89 20.11
CA ASP A 158 -8.80 -5.74 21.26
C ASP A 158 -10.28 -6.14 21.24
N TYR A 159 -11.16 -5.27 20.78
CA TYR A 159 -12.57 -5.54 20.56
C TYR A 159 -12.77 -6.59 19.45
N LEU A 160 -12.22 -6.36 18.27
CA LEU A 160 -12.35 -7.25 17.11
C LEU A 160 -11.72 -8.63 17.36
N ARG A 161 -10.67 -8.73 18.16
CA ARG A 161 -10.08 -10.01 18.57
C ARG A 161 -11.05 -10.92 19.30
N ARG A 162 -12.05 -10.35 19.97
CA ARG A 162 -13.11 -11.08 20.69
C ARG A 162 -14.30 -11.46 19.81
N LYS A 163 -14.40 -10.85 18.62
CA LYS A 163 -15.47 -11.08 17.65
C LYS A 163 -15.07 -12.14 16.62
N ARG A 164 -16.04 -12.58 15.84
CA ARG A 164 -15.87 -13.56 14.75
C ARG A 164 -16.74 -13.15 13.58
N GLY A 165 -16.50 -13.75 12.40
CA GLY A 165 -17.35 -13.56 11.24
C GLY A 165 -17.18 -12.20 10.58
N PHE A 166 -15.93 -11.87 10.20
CA PHE A 166 -15.68 -10.65 9.42
C PHE A 166 -14.54 -10.80 8.43
N LEU A 167 -14.63 -10.03 7.35
CA LEU A 167 -13.59 -9.77 6.37
C LEU A 167 -13.25 -8.29 6.43
N MET A 168 -12.01 -7.95 6.77
CA MET A 168 -11.59 -6.58 7.02
C MET A 168 -10.46 -6.15 6.10
N VAL A 169 -10.60 -4.96 5.52
CA VAL A 169 -9.52 -4.23 4.86
C VAL A 169 -8.93 -3.23 5.84
N SER A 170 -7.63 -3.25 6.05
CA SER A 170 -6.91 -2.18 6.75
C SER A 170 -5.49 -2.05 6.22
N HIS A 171 -4.98 -0.83 6.26
CA HIS A 171 -3.61 -0.50 5.89
C HIS A 171 -2.67 -0.45 7.11
N ASP A 172 -3.18 -0.70 8.31
CA ASP A 172 -2.39 -0.76 9.54
C ASP A 172 -1.99 -2.19 9.89
N ARG A 173 -0.69 -2.49 9.71
CA ARG A 173 -0.12 -3.81 9.98
C ARG A 173 -0.28 -4.22 11.44
N ALA A 174 0.01 -3.32 12.39
CA ALA A 174 -0.06 -3.63 13.81
C ALA A 174 -1.51 -3.94 14.23
N PHE A 175 -2.45 -3.21 13.64
CA PHE A 175 -3.87 -3.44 13.84
C PHE A 175 -4.32 -4.80 13.29
N LEU A 176 -3.93 -5.15 12.05
CA LEU A 176 -4.22 -6.46 11.47
C LEU A 176 -3.65 -7.60 12.32
N ASP A 177 -2.38 -7.48 12.73
CA ASP A 177 -1.73 -8.50 13.59
C ASP A 177 -2.45 -8.71 14.93
N GLY A 178 -3.12 -7.67 15.43
CA GLY A 178 -3.86 -7.72 16.69
C GLY A 178 -5.22 -8.39 16.63
N CYS A 179 -5.88 -8.48 15.47
CA CYS A 179 -7.29 -8.86 15.38
C CYS A 179 -7.63 -9.99 14.41
N ILE A 180 -6.79 -10.31 13.41
CA ILE A 180 -7.08 -11.34 12.40
C ILE A 180 -6.42 -12.68 12.73
N ASP A 181 -6.98 -13.78 12.20
CA ASP A 181 -6.43 -15.14 12.27
C ASP A 181 -6.25 -15.80 10.89
N HIS A 182 -6.75 -15.18 9.83
CA HIS A 182 -6.57 -15.58 8.45
C HIS A 182 -6.30 -14.37 7.57
N VAL A 183 -5.48 -14.55 6.55
CA VAL A 183 -5.18 -13.53 5.53
C VAL A 183 -5.75 -13.99 4.20
N LEU A 184 -6.56 -13.14 3.56
CA LEU A 184 -7.00 -13.28 2.19
C LEU A 184 -6.19 -12.28 1.35
N ALA A 185 -5.28 -12.78 0.52
CA ALA A 185 -4.41 -11.94 -0.28
C ALA A 185 -4.88 -11.87 -1.74
N LEU A 186 -5.03 -10.63 -2.24
CA LEU A 186 -5.34 -10.34 -3.65
C LEU A 186 -4.05 -10.07 -4.41
N ASP A 187 -3.57 -11.07 -5.15
CA ASP A 187 -2.51 -10.92 -6.14
C ASP A 187 -3.08 -10.74 -7.55
N ARG A 188 -2.21 -10.43 -8.54
CA ARG A 188 -2.65 -10.18 -9.94
C ARG A 188 -3.43 -11.33 -10.57
N ALA A 189 -3.14 -12.55 -10.19
CA ALA A 189 -3.66 -13.74 -10.87
C ALA A 189 -4.48 -14.65 -9.95
N GLN A 190 -4.40 -14.50 -8.64
CA GLN A 190 -4.99 -15.45 -7.71
C GLN A 190 -5.40 -14.78 -6.40
N ILE A 191 -6.47 -15.32 -5.81
CA ILE A 191 -6.81 -15.09 -4.41
C ILE A 191 -6.22 -16.24 -3.61
N THR A 192 -5.43 -15.93 -2.59
CA THR A 192 -4.87 -16.93 -1.68
C THR A 192 -5.35 -16.68 -0.28
N ILE A 193 -5.70 -17.77 0.42
CA ILE A 193 -6.13 -17.73 1.81
C ILE A 193 -5.13 -18.50 2.64
N GLN A 194 -4.65 -17.88 3.71
CA GLN A 194 -3.66 -18.47 4.58
C GLN A 194 -4.03 -18.24 6.04
N ARG A 195 -3.88 -19.27 6.87
CA ARG A 195 -4.06 -19.18 8.32
C ARG A 195 -2.87 -18.47 8.95
N GLY A 196 -3.15 -17.52 9.83
CA GLY A 196 -2.15 -16.72 10.54
C GLY A 196 -2.48 -15.24 10.53
N ASN A 197 -1.67 -14.45 11.24
CA ASN A 197 -1.75 -13.01 11.21
C ASN A 197 -0.98 -12.43 10.00
N PHE A 198 -1.07 -11.13 9.80
CA PHE A 198 -0.41 -10.45 8.67
C PHE A 198 1.11 -10.65 8.69
N SER A 199 1.75 -10.56 9.85
CA SER A 199 3.21 -10.70 9.96
C SER A 199 3.70 -12.10 9.59
N ALA A 200 2.99 -13.17 9.99
CA ALA A 200 3.32 -14.54 9.61
C ALA A 200 3.18 -14.75 8.10
N TRP A 201 2.05 -14.31 7.53
CA TRP A 201 1.82 -14.35 6.09
C TRP A 201 2.90 -13.58 5.31
N TRP A 202 3.26 -12.39 5.79
CA TRP A 202 4.28 -11.57 5.12
C TRP A 202 5.66 -12.21 5.12
N GLN A 203 6.06 -12.83 6.23
CA GLN A 203 7.33 -13.56 6.30
C GLN A 203 7.38 -14.72 5.31
N GLU A 204 6.29 -15.50 5.23
CA GLU A 204 6.20 -16.59 4.27
C GLU A 204 6.21 -16.09 2.83
N LYS A 205 5.48 -15.00 2.52
CA LYS A 205 5.50 -14.34 1.21
C LYS A 205 6.91 -13.90 0.83
N LEU A 206 7.67 -13.29 1.74
CA LEU A 206 9.06 -12.90 1.48
C LEU A 206 9.96 -14.09 1.16
N GLN A 207 9.81 -15.20 1.89
CA GLN A 207 10.56 -16.42 1.61
C GLN A 207 10.22 -17.02 0.25
N GLN A 208 8.92 -17.06 -0.10
CA GLN A 208 8.45 -17.52 -1.40
C GLN A 208 8.98 -16.63 -2.53
N ASP A 209 8.90 -15.31 -2.38
CA ASP A 209 9.38 -14.34 -3.36
C ASP A 209 10.91 -14.47 -3.54
N GLN A 210 11.68 -14.67 -2.46
CA GLN A 210 13.11 -14.89 -2.53
C GLN A 210 13.44 -16.19 -3.24
N ALA A 211 12.79 -17.29 -2.91
CA ALA A 211 12.98 -18.58 -3.59
C ALA A 211 12.63 -18.51 -5.08
N GLN A 212 11.56 -17.75 -5.44
CA GLN A 212 11.20 -17.50 -6.83
C GLN A 212 12.25 -16.66 -7.56
N LEU A 213 12.81 -15.63 -6.91
CA LEU A 213 13.89 -14.83 -7.50
C LEU A 213 15.14 -15.67 -7.77
N GLU A 214 15.56 -16.49 -6.83
CA GLU A 214 16.70 -17.40 -7.01
C GLU A 214 16.43 -18.39 -8.17
N ARG A 215 15.22 -18.98 -8.23
CA ARG A 215 14.82 -19.84 -9.34
C ARG A 215 14.84 -19.10 -10.67
N ASN A 216 14.32 -17.86 -10.72
CA ASN A 216 14.35 -17.02 -11.90
C ASN A 216 15.79 -16.70 -12.35
N GLU A 217 16.71 -16.44 -11.42
CA GLU A 217 18.12 -16.23 -11.74
C GLU A 217 18.78 -17.49 -12.32
N HIS A 218 18.48 -18.66 -11.77
CA HIS A 218 18.94 -19.93 -12.32
C HIS A 218 18.39 -20.15 -13.73
N LEU A 219 17.10 -19.94 -13.96
CA LEU A 219 16.48 -20.05 -15.28
C LEU A 219 17.10 -19.08 -16.29
N LYS A 220 17.37 -17.82 -15.88
CA LYS A 220 18.05 -16.85 -16.74
C LYS A 220 19.47 -17.25 -17.10
N LYS A 221 20.25 -17.76 -16.13
CA LYS A 221 21.61 -18.28 -16.38
C LYS A 221 21.59 -19.47 -17.35
N ASP A 222 20.65 -20.39 -17.18
CA ASP A 222 20.47 -21.52 -18.07
C ASP A 222 20.03 -21.11 -19.47
N ALA A 223 19.07 -20.18 -19.57
CA ALA A 223 18.64 -19.61 -20.86
C ALA A 223 19.81 -18.91 -21.58
N ALA A 224 20.61 -18.13 -20.85
CA ALA A 224 21.81 -17.50 -21.40
C ALA A 224 22.85 -18.53 -21.89
N ARG A 225 23.08 -19.62 -21.13
CA ARG A 225 23.94 -20.73 -21.55
C ARG A 225 23.43 -21.42 -22.84
N LEU A 226 22.12 -21.68 -22.93
CA LEU A 226 21.49 -22.26 -24.11
C LEU A 226 21.59 -21.33 -25.32
N ARG A 227 21.35 -20.03 -25.15
CA ARG A 227 21.52 -19.01 -26.21
C ARG A 227 22.98 -18.97 -26.72
N ALA A 228 23.95 -18.91 -25.80
CA ALA A 228 25.37 -18.88 -26.15
C ALA A 228 25.79 -20.17 -26.86
N ALA A 229 25.26 -21.34 -26.47
CA ALA A 229 25.50 -22.61 -27.15
C ALA A 229 24.87 -22.67 -28.53
N ALA A 230 23.66 -22.11 -28.72
CA ALA A 230 23.00 -21.99 -30.00
C ALA A 230 23.78 -21.07 -30.97
N GLN A 231 24.24 -19.92 -30.50
CA GLN A 231 25.06 -18.99 -31.28
C GLN A 231 26.39 -19.64 -31.73
N ARG A 232 27.08 -20.35 -30.81
CA ARG A 232 28.31 -21.07 -31.15
C ARG A 232 28.07 -22.15 -32.22
N ALA A 233 26.98 -22.91 -32.12
CA ALA A 233 26.60 -23.94 -33.09
C ALA A 233 26.28 -23.34 -34.45
N ALA A 234 25.57 -22.20 -34.50
CA ALA A 234 25.25 -21.47 -35.74
C ALA A 234 26.53 -20.91 -36.39
N ALA A 235 27.42 -20.28 -35.58
CA ALA A 235 28.70 -19.77 -36.07
C ALA A 235 29.60 -20.88 -36.64
N TRP A 236 29.60 -22.06 -36.00
CA TRP A 236 30.36 -23.22 -36.49
C TRP A 236 29.82 -23.78 -37.79
N SER A 237 28.48 -23.90 -37.90
CA SER A 237 27.78 -24.27 -39.13
C SER A 237 28.12 -23.32 -40.29
N GLY A 238 28.07 -22.02 -40.05
CA GLY A 238 28.43 -21.02 -41.06
C GLY A 238 29.90 -21.03 -41.51
N ARG A 239 30.86 -21.41 -40.60
CA ARG A 239 32.28 -21.59 -40.94
C ARG A 239 32.48 -22.83 -41.77
N THR A 240 31.76 -23.94 -41.50
CA THR A 240 31.85 -25.18 -42.25
C THR A 240 31.30 -25.02 -43.65
N GLU A 241 30.26 -24.20 -43.81
CA GLU A 241 29.65 -23.88 -45.11
C GLU A 241 30.56 -22.98 -45.97
N LYS A 242 31.22 -21.98 -45.37
CA LYS A 242 32.20 -21.14 -46.06
C LYS A 242 33.46 -21.90 -46.43
N GLY A 243 33.88 -22.91 -45.64
CA GLY A 243 34.99 -23.81 -45.99
C GLY A 243 34.74 -24.70 -47.17
N LYS A 244 33.49 -24.93 -47.59
CA LYS A 244 33.14 -25.70 -48.80
C LYS A 244 33.45 -24.98 -50.10
N PHE A 245 33.49 -23.67 -50.10
CA PHE A 245 33.74 -22.83 -51.30
C PHE A 245 35.16 -22.29 -51.39
N GLY A 246 36.02 -22.50 -50.37
CA GLY A 246 37.32 -21.93 -50.27
C GLY A 246 38.53 -22.88 -50.49
N ALA A 247 38.33 -24.18 -50.64
CA ALA A 247 39.44 -25.09 -50.89
C ALA A 247 39.65 -25.36 -52.38
N ASN A 248 40.37 -24.45 -53.04
CA ASN A 248 41.12 -24.82 -54.23
C ASN A 248 42.25 -25.74 -53.82
N GLY A 249 41.94 -27.05 -53.77
CA GLY A 249 42.91 -28.08 -53.45
C GLY A 249 43.97 -28.21 -54.51
N ARG A 250 45.19 -27.92 -54.16
CA ARG A 250 46.37 -28.50 -54.81
C ARG A 250 46.46 -29.96 -54.38
N ASP A 251 45.69 -30.83 -55.00
CA ASP A 251 46.00 -32.26 -55.15
C ASP A 251 44.78 -32.90 -55.80
N GLY A 252 45.01 -33.55 -56.93
CA GLY A 252 44.02 -34.05 -57.88
C GLY A 252 43.29 -35.32 -57.44
N ALA A 253 42.64 -35.36 -56.30
CA ALA A 253 41.70 -36.39 -55.93
C ALA A 253 40.28 -35.87 -56.14
N ALA A 254 39.49 -36.47 -57.04
CA ALA A 254 38.11 -36.19 -57.27
C ALA A 254 37.30 -36.48 -56.01
N VAL A 255 37.02 -35.44 -55.24
CA VAL A 255 36.15 -35.53 -54.07
C VAL A 255 34.74 -35.81 -54.61
N ASP A 256 34.20 -36.97 -54.27
CA ASP A 256 32.80 -37.32 -54.59
C ASP A 256 31.84 -36.30 -53.98
N ARG A 257 31.45 -35.30 -54.81
CA ARG A 257 30.58 -34.19 -54.44
C ARG A 257 29.23 -34.67 -53.94
N GLY A 258 28.75 -35.86 -54.38
CA GLY A 258 27.49 -36.45 -53.96
C GLY A 258 27.57 -36.92 -52.48
N PHE A 259 28.64 -37.62 -52.10
CA PHE A 259 28.82 -38.12 -50.76
C PHE A 259 29.04 -36.99 -49.74
N VAL A 260 29.79 -35.97 -50.09
CA VAL A 260 29.98 -34.78 -49.23
C VAL A 260 28.70 -33.97 -49.09
N GLY A 261 27.92 -33.83 -50.15
CA GLY A 261 26.61 -33.20 -50.15
C GLY A 261 25.59 -33.89 -49.24
N HIS A 262 25.52 -35.23 -49.34
CA HIS A 262 24.63 -36.04 -48.51
C HIS A 262 25.00 -35.98 -47.01
N ARG A 263 26.30 -36.06 -46.69
CA ARG A 263 26.80 -35.96 -45.35
C ARG A 263 26.57 -34.56 -44.75
N SER A 264 26.73 -33.50 -45.53
CA SER A 264 26.43 -32.13 -45.18
C SER A 264 24.94 -31.92 -44.92
N ALA A 265 24.08 -32.43 -45.78
CA ALA A 265 22.61 -32.34 -45.60
C ALA A 265 22.14 -33.06 -44.33
N LYS A 266 22.72 -34.23 -44.03
CA LYS A 266 22.43 -34.98 -42.79
C LYS A 266 22.92 -34.24 -41.53
N MET A 267 24.12 -33.62 -41.59
CA MET A 267 24.62 -32.74 -40.52
C MET A 267 23.73 -31.49 -40.32
N MET A 268 23.29 -30.87 -41.41
CA MET A 268 22.41 -29.69 -41.36
C MET A 268 21.02 -30.06 -40.79
N GLN A 269 20.47 -31.22 -41.14
CA GLN A 269 19.24 -31.72 -40.54
C GLN A 269 19.39 -32.01 -39.04
N ARG A 270 20.51 -32.58 -38.61
CA ARG A 270 20.82 -32.77 -37.18
C ARG A 270 20.99 -31.44 -36.47
N ALA A 271 21.71 -30.48 -37.04
CA ALA A 271 21.88 -29.16 -36.48
C ALA A 271 20.53 -28.44 -36.32
N LYS A 272 19.66 -28.48 -37.34
CA LYS A 272 18.30 -27.90 -37.25
C LYS A 272 17.43 -28.58 -36.19
N SER A 273 17.52 -29.90 -36.02
CA SER A 273 16.76 -30.61 -34.99
C SER A 273 17.25 -30.27 -33.57
N ILE A 274 18.57 -30.13 -33.40
CA ILE A 274 19.16 -29.68 -32.14
C ILE A 274 18.77 -28.22 -31.82
N GLN A 275 18.76 -27.37 -32.85
CA GLN A 275 18.34 -25.99 -32.73
C GLN A 275 16.87 -25.87 -32.32
N ARG A 276 15.96 -26.58 -32.99
CA ARG A 276 14.55 -26.64 -32.63
C ARG A 276 14.30 -27.13 -31.19
N ARG A 277 15.02 -28.19 -30.76
CA ARG A 277 14.93 -28.66 -29.35
C ARG A 277 15.43 -27.62 -28.36
N ARG A 278 16.49 -26.90 -28.69
CA ARG A 278 17.02 -25.80 -27.86
C ARG A 278 16.08 -24.61 -27.81
N ASP A 279 15.50 -24.22 -28.96
CA ASP A 279 14.54 -23.12 -29.03
C ASP A 279 13.27 -23.43 -28.23
N ALA A 280 12.77 -24.69 -28.32
CA ALA A 280 11.65 -25.17 -27.51
C ALA A 280 11.97 -25.14 -26.01
N ALA A 281 13.15 -25.65 -25.62
CA ALA A 281 13.59 -25.63 -24.21
C ALA A 281 13.83 -24.21 -23.69
N LEU A 282 14.22 -23.29 -24.57
CA LEU A 282 14.42 -21.89 -24.23
C LEU A 282 13.07 -21.17 -24.03
N ALA A 283 12.10 -21.41 -24.92
CA ALA A 283 10.75 -20.91 -24.80
C ALA A 283 10.04 -21.45 -23.55
N GLU A 284 10.22 -22.73 -23.23
CA GLU A 284 9.72 -23.35 -22.00
C GLU A 284 10.30 -22.68 -20.74
N LYS A 285 11.64 -22.50 -20.71
CA LYS A 285 12.31 -21.84 -19.57
C LYS A 285 11.96 -20.36 -19.44
N GLU A 286 11.76 -19.66 -20.54
CA GLU A 286 11.28 -18.26 -20.54
C GLU A 286 9.83 -18.17 -20.07
N GLY A 287 8.99 -19.12 -20.43
CA GLY A 287 7.61 -19.23 -19.94
C GLY A 287 7.49 -19.55 -18.44
N LEU A 288 8.51 -20.18 -17.86
CA LEU A 288 8.59 -20.48 -16.43
C LEU A 288 9.08 -19.29 -15.58
N LEU A 289 9.52 -18.18 -16.19
CA LEU A 289 9.92 -16.99 -15.45
C LEU A 289 8.69 -16.33 -14.82
N SER A 290 8.58 -16.42 -13.50
CA SER A 290 7.52 -15.75 -12.76
C SER A 290 7.81 -14.25 -12.59
N ASN A 291 6.76 -13.44 -12.74
CA ASN A 291 6.82 -12.01 -12.44
C ASN A 291 6.75 -11.79 -10.93
N VAL A 292 7.89 -11.84 -10.25
CA VAL A 292 7.97 -11.44 -8.84
C VAL A 292 7.95 -9.92 -8.75
N GLU A 293 6.98 -9.37 -8.05
CA GLU A 293 6.91 -7.94 -7.78
C GLU A 293 8.05 -7.52 -6.84
N ARG A 294 9.06 -6.84 -7.37
CA ARG A 294 10.18 -6.34 -6.57
C ARG A 294 9.77 -5.08 -5.82
N THR A 295 9.98 -5.09 -4.51
CA THR A 295 9.92 -3.89 -3.67
C THR A 295 11.24 -3.14 -3.81
N GLU A 296 11.33 -2.21 -4.76
CA GLU A 296 12.53 -1.37 -4.90
C GLU A 296 12.54 -0.25 -3.86
N GLY A 297 13.73 0.06 -3.34
CA GLY A 297 13.88 1.13 -2.34
C GLY A 297 13.60 2.52 -2.92
N LEU A 298 12.92 3.35 -2.13
CA LEU A 298 12.73 4.76 -2.42
C LEU A 298 14.02 5.54 -2.12
N SER A 299 14.20 6.69 -2.77
CA SER A 299 15.33 7.61 -2.56
C SER A 299 14.82 9.04 -2.51
N LEU A 300 15.46 9.87 -1.69
CA LEU A 300 15.20 11.30 -1.53
C LEU A 300 16.34 12.09 -2.17
N TRP A 301 16.00 13.15 -2.88
CA TRP A 301 16.95 14.14 -3.38
C TRP A 301 16.83 15.42 -2.57
N SER A 302 17.35 15.44 -1.34
CA SER A 302 17.39 16.65 -0.54
C SER A 302 18.43 17.64 -1.07
N ALA A 303 18.12 18.93 -0.98
CA ALA A 303 19.08 19.99 -1.19
C ALA A 303 19.83 20.26 0.13
N GLU A 304 21.12 20.56 0.05
CA GLU A 304 21.90 21.05 1.18
C GLU A 304 21.61 22.52 1.43
N TYR A 305 21.49 22.88 2.69
CA TYR A 305 21.33 24.26 3.13
C TYR A 305 22.62 24.74 3.80
N HIS A 306 22.97 26.02 3.62
CA HIS A 306 24.22 26.59 4.10
C HIS A 306 24.34 26.67 5.63
N SER A 307 23.20 26.64 6.35
CA SER A 307 23.15 26.69 7.83
C SER A 307 22.62 25.37 8.40
N PRO A 308 23.13 24.92 9.55
CA PRO A 308 22.63 23.72 10.19
C PRO A 308 21.20 23.86 10.74
N CYS A 309 20.75 25.09 11.04
CA CYS A 309 19.41 25.35 11.57
C CYS A 309 18.45 25.71 10.43
N LEU A 310 17.35 24.95 10.30
CA LEU A 310 16.30 25.18 9.29
C LEU A 310 15.12 25.95 9.89
N ALA A 311 14.71 25.62 11.10
CA ALA A 311 13.60 26.27 11.78
C ALA A 311 13.76 26.20 13.29
N GLU A 312 13.21 27.18 13.98
CA GLU A 312 13.16 27.23 15.43
C GLU A 312 11.78 27.70 15.91
N LEU A 313 11.20 26.95 16.84
CA LEU A 313 9.98 27.30 17.54
C LEU A 313 10.34 27.55 19.02
N ARG A 314 9.88 28.67 19.59
CA ARG A 314 10.07 29.03 21.00
C ARG A 314 8.73 29.36 21.64
N GLU A 315 8.33 28.56 22.63
CA GLU A 315 7.09 28.73 23.41
C GLU A 315 5.84 28.93 22.50
N VAL A 316 5.79 28.18 21.38
CA VAL A 316 4.71 28.33 20.40
C VAL A 316 3.48 27.60 20.89
N SER A 317 2.37 28.29 21.06
CA SER A 317 1.06 27.69 21.27
C SER A 317 0.07 28.18 20.20
N VAL A 318 -0.83 27.30 19.80
CA VAL A 318 -1.84 27.56 18.75
C VAL A 318 -3.20 27.75 19.42
N SER A 319 -3.94 28.77 18.99
CA SER A 319 -5.29 29.05 19.49
C SER A 319 -6.24 29.36 18.35
N TYR A 320 -7.49 28.85 18.46
CA TYR A 320 -8.58 29.18 17.56
C TYR A 320 -9.80 29.62 18.37
N GLY A 321 -10.40 30.75 17.99
CA GLY A 321 -11.59 31.27 18.65
C GLY A 321 -11.39 31.54 20.15
N GLY A 322 -10.16 31.90 20.57
CA GLY A 322 -9.81 32.15 22.01
C GLY A 322 -9.53 30.87 22.82
N ARG A 323 -9.67 29.68 22.22
CA ARG A 323 -9.33 28.39 22.88
C ARG A 323 -7.95 27.96 22.46
N THR A 324 -7.05 27.75 23.42
CA THR A 324 -5.73 27.15 23.19
C THR A 324 -5.90 25.67 22.83
N ILE A 325 -5.36 25.26 21.69
CA ILE A 325 -5.43 23.88 21.20
C ILE A 325 -4.14 23.13 21.49
N CYS A 326 -3.00 23.84 21.43
CA CYS A 326 -1.67 23.27 21.61
C CYS A 326 -0.98 23.98 22.79
N GLU A 327 -0.46 23.22 23.76
CA GLU A 327 0.41 23.75 24.81
C GLU A 327 1.70 24.32 24.19
N PRO A 328 2.40 25.24 24.88
CA PRO A 328 3.62 25.84 24.37
C PRO A 328 4.70 24.81 24.03
N VAL A 329 5.14 24.81 22.79
CA VAL A 329 6.14 23.89 22.26
C VAL A 329 7.39 24.64 21.84
N SER A 330 8.54 24.13 22.24
CA SER A 330 9.86 24.70 21.90
C SER A 330 10.75 23.61 21.32
N PHE A 331 11.24 23.79 20.08
CA PHE A 331 12.24 22.90 19.45
C PHE A 331 12.98 23.60 18.34
N VAL A 332 14.17 23.08 18.02
CA VAL A 332 14.99 23.52 16.88
C VAL A 332 15.08 22.36 15.90
N LEU A 333 14.85 22.65 14.64
CA LEU A 333 14.92 21.70 13.53
C LEU A 333 16.21 21.96 12.74
N LYS A 334 17.12 20.97 12.77
CA LYS A 334 18.40 21.07 12.08
C LYS A 334 18.37 20.26 10.78
N GLN A 335 19.28 20.61 9.86
CA GLN A 335 19.48 19.85 8.64
C GLN A 335 19.86 18.40 8.96
N GLY A 336 19.18 17.44 8.29
CA GLY A 336 19.36 16.01 8.52
C GLY A 336 18.61 15.47 9.76
N GLU A 337 18.09 16.34 10.62
CA GLU A 337 17.21 15.90 11.72
C GLU A 337 15.82 15.54 11.23
N ARG A 338 15.14 14.74 12.01
CA ARG A 338 13.82 14.24 11.75
C ARG A 338 13.00 14.27 13.03
N ILE A 339 11.84 14.89 12.95
CA ILE A 339 10.94 15.11 14.07
C ILE A 339 9.57 14.50 13.74
N ALA A 340 9.08 13.62 14.60
CA ALA A 340 7.71 13.13 14.53
C ALA A 340 6.85 13.88 15.54
N LEU A 341 5.77 14.50 15.05
CA LEU A 341 4.75 15.11 15.91
C LEU A 341 3.73 14.04 16.30
N GLN A 342 3.63 13.73 17.58
CA GLN A 342 2.67 12.76 18.11
C GLN A 342 1.71 13.46 19.07
N GLY A 343 0.44 13.09 19.00
CA GLY A 343 -0.61 13.62 19.86
C GLY A 343 -1.98 13.14 19.41
N VAL A 344 -2.98 13.34 20.27
CA VAL A 344 -4.39 13.03 19.97
C VAL A 344 -4.90 13.84 18.77
N ASN A 345 -5.99 13.38 18.16
CA ASN A 345 -6.60 14.12 17.07
C ASN A 345 -7.09 15.50 17.56
N GLY A 346 -6.90 16.54 16.73
CA GLY A 346 -7.26 17.91 17.09
C GLY A 346 -6.29 18.65 17.98
N CYS A 347 -5.15 18.07 18.41
CA CYS A 347 -4.17 18.73 19.28
C CYS A 347 -3.26 19.77 18.57
N GLY A 348 -3.54 20.14 17.32
CA GLY A 348 -2.82 21.21 16.63
C GLY A 348 -1.60 20.78 15.80
N LYS A 349 -1.38 19.48 15.52
CA LYS A 349 -0.26 18.99 14.70
C LYS A 349 -0.20 19.67 13.32
N SER A 350 -1.27 19.61 12.58
CA SER A 350 -1.39 20.24 11.23
C SER A 350 -1.21 21.76 11.30
N SER A 351 -1.66 22.39 12.39
CA SER A 351 -1.49 23.83 12.58
C SER A 351 -0.03 24.22 12.79
N LEU A 352 0.75 23.41 13.52
CA LEU A 352 2.20 23.60 13.67
C LEU A 352 2.92 23.41 12.32
N LEU A 353 2.52 22.43 11.50
CA LEU A 353 3.08 22.27 10.16
C LEU A 353 2.78 23.47 9.25
N ARG A 354 1.56 24.02 9.33
CA ARG A 354 1.16 25.24 8.59
C ARG A 354 1.97 26.46 9.02
N LEU A 355 2.26 26.60 10.32
CA LEU A 355 3.15 27.67 10.82
C LEU A 355 4.55 27.56 10.22
N LEU A 356 5.11 26.35 10.12
CA LEU A 356 6.42 26.12 9.50
C LEU A 356 6.41 26.36 7.99
N MET A 357 5.24 26.34 7.36
CA MET A 357 5.07 26.77 5.95
C MET A 357 4.97 28.28 5.81
N GLY A 358 4.98 29.05 6.91
CA GLY A 358 4.76 30.48 6.91
C GLY A 358 3.31 30.91 6.72
N GLN A 359 2.34 30.00 6.90
CA GLN A 359 0.92 30.34 6.82
C GLN A 359 0.47 31.08 8.09
N ALA A 360 -0.48 31.99 7.92
CA ALA A 360 -1.06 32.77 9.03
C ALA A 360 -1.98 31.89 9.88
N VAL A 361 -1.44 31.33 10.96
CA VAL A 361 -2.19 30.61 11.99
C VAL A 361 -2.09 31.41 13.28
N PRO A 362 -3.22 31.66 14.01
CA PRO A 362 -3.17 32.36 15.31
C PRO A 362 -2.33 31.58 16.32
N HIS A 363 -1.25 32.19 16.78
CA HIS A 363 -0.31 31.56 17.71
C HIS A 363 0.31 32.60 18.67
N SER A 364 0.80 32.12 19.80
CA SER A 364 1.74 32.84 20.64
C SER A 364 3.13 32.26 20.53
N GLY A 365 4.14 32.93 21.07
CA GLY A 365 5.54 32.51 20.96
C GLY A 365 6.19 32.99 19.65
N THR A 366 7.33 32.39 19.31
CA THR A 366 8.13 32.81 18.15
C THR A 366 8.42 31.63 17.25
N VAL A 367 8.12 31.80 15.96
CA VAL A 367 8.46 30.85 14.90
C VAL A 367 9.46 31.52 13.98
N VAL A 368 10.64 30.93 13.86
CA VAL A 368 11.71 31.42 12.97
C VAL A 368 11.99 30.34 11.93
N LEU A 369 11.76 30.64 10.67
CA LEU A 369 12.20 29.85 9.52
C LEU A 369 13.42 30.53 8.91
N SER A 370 14.51 29.82 8.69
CA SER A 370 15.72 30.38 8.09
C SER A 370 15.43 30.86 6.66
N SER A 371 16.02 32.02 6.29
CA SER A 371 15.73 32.67 5.00
C SER A 371 16.15 31.80 3.81
N GLY A 372 15.27 31.65 2.82
CA GLY A 372 15.57 30.86 1.62
C GLY A 372 15.44 29.34 1.81
N VAL A 373 14.92 28.85 2.94
CA VAL A 373 14.58 27.44 3.11
C VAL A 373 13.45 27.09 2.16
N ARG A 374 13.70 26.09 1.29
CA ARG A 374 12.69 25.51 0.42
C ARG A 374 11.99 24.39 1.15
N VAL A 375 10.67 24.50 1.28
CA VAL A 375 9.80 23.55 1.97
C VAL A 375 9.02 22.73 0.95
N SER A 376 9.01 21.41 1.11
CA SER A 376 8.10 20.51 0.42
C SER A 376 7.03 20.03 1.40
N TYR A 377 5.77 20.25 1.07
CA TYR A 377 4.64 19.90 1.95
C TYR A 377 3.70 18.89 1.30
N VAL A 378 3.28 17.91 2.10
CA VAL A 378 2.20 16.98 1.77
C VAL A 378 1.13 17.10 2.85
N GLY A 379 0.00 17.74 2.53
CA GLY A 379 -1.12 17.95 3.43
C GLY A 379 -2.01 16.72 3.59
N GLN A 380 -3.03 16.80 4.45
CA GLN A 380 -4.03 15.73 4.62
C GLN A 380 -4.92 15.57 3.39
N GLU A 381 -5.24 16.66 2.72
CA GLU A 381 -6.05 16.65 1.50
C GLU A 381 -5.29 15.97 0.35
N THR A 382 -6.03 15.23 -0.47
CA THR A 382 -5.49 14.45 -1.58
C THR A 382 -5.85 15.06 -2.92
N ASP A 383 -5.92 16.39 -2.99
CA ASP A 383 -6.24 17.09 -4.22
C ASP A 383 -5.07 17.02 -5.20
N VAL A 384 -5.26 16.16 -6.20
CA VAL A 384 -4.38 16.11 -7.37
C VAL A 384 -5.10 16.81 -8.51
N PRO A 385 -4.47 17.79 -9.17
CA PRO A 385 -5.06 18.47 -10.31
C PRO A 385 -5.49 17.50 -11.40
N VAL A 386 -6.59 17.83 -12.08
CA VAL A 386 -7.08 17.11 -13.26
C VAL A 386 -6.02 17.20 -14.36
N GLY A 387 -5.77 16.10 -15.07
CA GLY A 387 -4.83 16.05 -16.17
C GLY A 387 -3.84 14.89 -16.09
N THR A 388 -2.81 14.94 -16.94
CA THR A 388 -1.81 13.88 -16.99
C THR A 388 -0.78 14.00 -15.87
N LEU A 389 -0.17 12.86 -15.48
CA LEU A 389 0.95 12.86 -14.52
C LEU A 389 2.15 13.68 -15.02
N ALA A 390 2.32 13.84 -16.35
CA ALA A 390 3.36 14.67 -16.94
C ALA A 390 3.10 16.16 -16.70
N ASP A 391 1.85 16.60 -16.84
CA ASP A 391 1.45 17.98 -16.57
C ASP A 391 1.59 18.30 -15.08
N TYR A 392 1.19 17.37 -14.22
CA TYR A 392 1.40 17.51 -12.79
C TYR A 392 2.87 17.61 -12.40
N ALA A 393 3.74 16.74 -12.94
CA ALA A 393 5.18 16.79 -12.68
C ALA A 393 5.77 18.15 -13.11
N ARG A 394 5.32 18.67 -14.25
CA ARG A 394 5.75 19.98 -14.78
C ARG A 394 5.30 21.13 -13.89
N ALA A 395 4.05 21.08 -13.40
CA ALA A 395 3.50 22.07 -12.46
C ALA A 395 4.25 22.06 -11.11
N GLN A 396 4.70 20.89 -10.65
CA GLN A 396 5.49 20.74 -9.42
C GLN A 396 7.00 21.01 -9.61
N GLY A 397 7.45 21.30 -10.83
CA GLY A 397 8.86 21.57 -11.14
C GLY A 397 9.76 20.33 -10.96
N VAL A 398 9.21 19.12 -11.10
CA VAL A 398 9.97 17.87 -10.94
C VAL A 398 10.18 17.16 -12.29
N GLU A 399 11.29 16.43 -12.41
CA GLU A 399 11.59 15.66 -13.61
C GLU A 399 10.58 14.50 -13.79
N GLU A 400 9.84 14.50 -14.91
CA GLU A 400 8.82 13.49 -15.22
C GLU A 400 9.37 12.05 -15.13
N HIS A 401 10.58 11.82 -15.65
CA HIS A 401 11.19 10.50 -15.64
C HIS A 401 11.40 9.97 -14.22
N ARG A 402 11.95 10.80 -13.31
CA ARG A 402 12.17 10.44 -11.91
C ARG A 402 10.85 10.24 -11.18
N PHE A 403 9.89 11.12 -11.40
CA PHE A 403 8.57 11.05 -10.82
C PHE A 403 7.86 9.73 -11.19
N LYS A 404 7.81 9.40 -12.48
CA LYS A 404 7.25 8.13 -12.96
C LYS A 404 8.04 6.91 -12.46
N ALA A 405 9.35 7.01 -12.27
CA ALA A 405 10.17 5.94 -11.71
C ALA A 405 9.81 5.68 -10.24
N ILE A 406 9.60 6.72 -9.41
CA ILE A 406 9.14 6.57 -8.02
C ILE A 406 7.74 5.97 -7.98
N LEU A 407 6.80 6.43 -8.81
CA LEU A 407 5.45 5.86 -8.87
C LEU A 407 5.45 4.37 -9.24
N ARG A 408 6.31 3.95 -10.19
CA ARG A 408 6.50 2.52 -10.50
C ARG A 408 6.98 1.74 -9.29
N LYS A 409 7.94 2.27 -8.54
CA LYS A 409 8.41 1.66 -7.28
C LYS A 409 7.29 1.54 -6.26
N MET A 410 6.37 2.52 -6.21
CA MET A 410 5.17 2.51 -5.37
C MET A 410 4.02 1.66 -5.94
N GLY A 411 4.26 0.90 -7.02
CA GLY A 411 3.34 -0.10 -7.56
C GLY A 411 2.41 0.38 -8.66
N PHE A 412 2.64 1.55 -9.26
CA PHE A 412 1.88 1.98 -10.44
C PHE A 412 2.23 1.13 -11.66
N SER A 413 1.21 0.60 -12.31
CA SER A 413 1.33 -0.07 -13.61
C SER A 413 1.58 0.96 -14.73
N ARG A 414 2.02 0.47 -15.89
CA ARG A 414 2.20 1.34 -17.05
C ARG A 414 0.89 2.01 -17.49
N ALA A 415 -0.21 1.28 -17.46
CA ALA A 415 -1.54 1.79 -17.78
C ALA A 415 -1.98 2.91 -16.83
N GLN A 416 -1.73 2.74 -15.51
CA GLN A 416 -2.02 3.79 -14.52
C GLN A 416 -1.17 5.05 -14.73
N LEU A 417 0.08 4.93 -15.18
CA LEU A 417 0.94 6.09 -15.46
C LEU A 417 0.51 6.91 -16.68
N GLU A 418 -0.31 6.33 -17.55
CA GLU A 418 -0.85 6.97 -18.76
C GLU A 418 -2.30 7.47 -18.56
N ARG A 419 -2.94 7.10 -17.43
CA ARG A 419 -4.31 7.49 -17.08
C ARG A 419 -4.37 8.92 -16.54
N ASP A 420 -5.53 9.58 -16.73
CA ASP A 420 -5.82 10.87 -16.10
C ASP A 420 -5.88 10.76 -14.58
N ALA A 421 -5.31 11.74 -13.90
CA ALA A 421 -5.23 11.76 -12.44
C ALA A 421 -6.60 11.91 -11.75
N SER A 422 -7.63 12.42 -12.46
CA SER A 422 -9.00 12.49 -11.96
C SER A 422 -9.60 11.12 -11.65
N CYS A 423 -9.15 10.08 -12.38
CA CYS A 423 -9.61 8.71 -12.22
C CYS A 423 -8.89 7.94 -11.08
N PHE A 424 -7.96 8.57 -10.37
CA PHE A 424 -7.21 7.91 -9.31
C PHE A 424 -8.02 7.80 -8.02
N SER A 425 -7.88 6.65 -7.36
CA SER A 425 -8.36 6.46 -6.00
C SER A 425 -7.62 7.37 -5.02
N THR A 426 -8.22 7.62 -3.85
CA THR A 426 -7.59 8.44 -2.78
C THR A 426 -6.18 7.95 -2.44
N GLY A 427 -5.97 6.64 -2.37
CA GLY A 427 -4.64 6.06 -2.10
C GLY A 427 -3.65 6.26 -3.25
N GLU A 428 -4.10 6.19 -4.51
CA GLU A 428 -3.25 6.50 -5.66
C GLU A 428 -2.87 7.98 -5.71
N ARG A 429 -3.83 8.89 -5.44
CA ARG A 429 -3.57 10.32 -5.32
C ARG A 429 -2.55 10.61 -4.22
N ARG A 430 -2.69 9.97 -3.06
CA ARG A 430 -1.73 10.11 -1.96
C ARG A 430 -0.30 9.71 -2.36
N LYS A 431 -0.15 8.61 -3.10
CA LYS A 431 1.14 8.17 -3.65
C LYS A 431 1.71 9.18 -4.65
N VAL A 432 0.88 9.80 -5.47
CA VAL A 432 1.28 10.86 -6.42
C VAL A 432 1.85 12.06 -5.67
N LEU A 433 1.18 12.54 -4.63
CA LEU A 433 1.66 13.65 -3.79
C LEU A 433 3.00 13.33 -3.12
N LEU A 434 3.13 12.13 -2.53
CA LEU A 434 4.38 11.70 -1.90
C LEU A 434 5.51 11.53 -2.91
N ALA A 435 5.24 10.96 -4.09
CA ALA A 435 6.24 10.82 -5.15
C ALA A 435 6.73 12.18 -5.65
N ALA A 436 5.84 13.16 -5.78
CA ALA A 436 6.20 14.51 -6.15
C ALA A 436 7.10 15.16 -5.08
N SER A 437 6.71 15.05 -3.79
CA SER A 437 7.52 15.54 -2.67
C SER A 437 8.91 14.89 -2.63
N LEU A 438 9.02 13.58 -2.84
CA LEU A 438 10.30 12.87 -2.89
C LEU A 438 11.20 13.30 -4.07
N CYS A 439 10.60 13.80 -5.16
CA CYS A 439 11.33 14.32 -6.32
C CYS A 439 11.74 15.79 -6.17
N GLN A 440 11.09 16.54 -5.30
CA GLN A 440 11.41 17.96 -5.07
C GLN A 440 12.75 18.09 -4.36
N GLN A 441 13.59 19.03 -4.82
CA GLN A 441 14.83 19.39 -4.13
C GLN A 441 14.53 20.43 -3.05
N ALA A 442 14.06 19.96 -1.90
CA ALA A 442 13.74 20.79 -0.74
C ALA A 442 14.81 20.65 0.37
N HIS A 443 14.87 21.64 1.26
CA HIS A 443 15.70 21.61 2.47
C HIS A 443 14.93 21.03 3.64
N LEU A 444 13.59 21.21 3.64
CA LEU A 444 12.67 20.77 4.68
C LEU A 444 11.46 20.07 4.06
N TYR A 445 11.14 18.88 4.54
CA TYR A 445 9.97 18.11 4.11
C TYR A 445 8.99 18.06 5.28
N LEU A 446 7.77 18.52 5.05
CA LEU A 446 6.68 18.54 6.01
C LEU A 446 5.57 17.62 5.50
N TRP A 447 5.30 16.53 6.20
CA TRP A 447 4.29 15.55 5.80
C TRP A 447 3.25 15.39 6.89
N ASP A 448 2.01 15.67 6.55
CA ASP A 448 0.85 15.53 7.44
C ASP A 448 0.14 14.21 7.17
N GLU A 449 0.19 13.29 8.13
CA GLU A 449 -0.38 11.94 8.05
C GLU A 449 -0.05 11.22 6.73
N PRO A 450 1.23 11.09 6.33
CA PRO A 450 1.61 10.64 4.98
C PRO A 450 1.21 9.20 4.68
N LEU A 451 0.96 8.38 5.70
CA LEU A 451 0.68 6.95 5.56
C LEU A 451 -0.81 6.62 5.48
N ASN A 452 -1.70 7.62 5.65
CA ASN A 452 -3.14 7.41 5.51
C ASN A 452 -3.50 7.10 4.05
N TYR A 453 -4.46 6.20 3.84
CA TYR A 453 -4.95 5.73 2.53
C TYR A 453 -3.91 5.01 1.66
N ILE A 454 -2.70 4.76 2.17
CA ILE A 454 -1.64 4.06 1.45
C ILE A 454 -1.72 2.57 1.80
N ASP A 455 -1.70 1.70 0.78
CA ASP A 455 -1.69 0.25 1.00
C ASP A 455 -0.49 -0.22 1.84
N VAL A 456 -0.67 -1.34 2.53
CA VAL A 456 0.30 -1.90 3.47
C VAL A 456 1.69 -2.06 2.83
N PHE A 457 1.76 -2.47 1.56
CA PHE A 457 3.05 -2.69 0.87
C PHE A 457 3.78 -1.38 0.61
N SER A 458 3.07 -0.36 0.11
CA SER A 458 3.65 0.97 -0.12
C SER A 458 4.00 1.65 1.21
N ARG A 459 3.19 1.44 2.27
CA ARG A 459 3.50 1.90 3.62
C ARG A 459 4.79 1.29 4.13
N MET A 460 4.98 -0.02 4.00
CA MET A 460 6.22 -0.70 4.36
C MET A 460 7.43 -0.19 3.57
N GLN A 461 7.27 0.14 2.27
CA GLN A 461 8.34 0.75 1.48
C GLN A 461 8.75 2.11 2.03
N ILE A 462 7.79 2.94 2.43
CA ILE A 462 8.03 4.26 3.03
C ILE A 462 8.70 4.09 4.41
N GLU A 463 8.26 3.13 5.22
CA GLU A 463 8.89 2.80 6.51
C GLU A 463 10.37 2.38 6.34
N VAL A 464 10.65 1.47 5.40
CA VAL A 464 12.02 1.07 5.05
C VAL A 464 12.85 2.24 4.50
N PHE A 465 12.22 3.12 3.72
CA PHE A 465 12.86 4.35 3.27
C PHE A 465 13.27 5.23 4.45
N PHE A 466 12.39 5.44 5.42
CA PHE A 466 12.71 6.17 6.64
C PHE A 466 13.85 5.51 7.43
N GLU A 467 13.88 4.21 7.56
CA GLU A 467 14.98 3.49 8.22
C GLU A 467 16.32 3.62 7.49
N ARG A 468 16.34 3.54 6.15
CA ARG A 468 17.55 3.72 5.35
C ARG A 468 18.13 5.13 5.48
N CYS A 469 17.27 6.12 5.37
CA CYS A 469 17.67 7.48 5.61
C CYS A 469 18.27 7.65 7.03
N ARG A 470 17.79 6.95 8.07
CA ARG A 470 18.35 6.95 9.42
C ARG A 470 19.82 6.51 9.44
N ARG A 471 20.19 5.48 8.71
CA ARG A 471 21.56 4.97 8.66
C ARG A 471 22.56 5.88 7.94
N MET A 472 22.05 6.75 7.05
CA MET A 472 22.91 7.71 6.32
C MET A 472 23.31 8.93 7.17
N PHE A 473 22.59 9.19 8.27
CA PHE A 473 22.83 10.34 9.16
C PHE A 473 22.88 9.84 10.60
N GLU A 474 23.95 9.16 10.98
CA GLU A 474 24.16 8.71 12.37
C GLU A 474 24.23 9.91 13.31
N GLY A 475 23.31 10.00 14.24
CA GLY A 475 23.40 10.89 15.40
C GLY A 475 22.19 11.74 15.78
N ALA A 476 21.10 11.79 15.02
CA ALA A 476 19.99 12.70 15.29
C ALA A 476 18.64 11.96 15.48
N GLU A 477 18.42 11.43 16.67
CA GLU A 477 17.07 11.02 17.11
C GLU A 477 16.56 12.01 18.17
N LYS A 478 15.61 12.86 17.78
CA LYS A 478 14.75 13.57 18.75
C LYS A 478 13.31 13.23 18.42
N VAL A 479 12.73 12.34 19.21
CA VAL A 479 11.26 12.17 19.24
C VAL A 479 10.74 13.27 20.17
N PHE A 480 10.14 14.29 19.60
CA PHE A 480 9.39 15.25 20.38
C PHE A 480 8.01 14.65 20.70
N ARG A 481 7.85 14.23 21.96
CA ARG A 481 6.53 14.15 22.55
C ARG A 481 6.16 15.60 22.86
N ALA A 482 5.26 16.19 22.08
CA ALA A 482 4.50 17.31 22.58
C ALA A 482 3.71 16.73 23.76
N CYS A 483 4.16 17.00 24.99
CA CYS A 483 3.48 16.59 26.20
C CYS A 483 2.16 17.33 26.29
N PHE A 484 1.11 16.72 25.76
CA PHE A 484 -0.26 17.08 26.10
C PHE A 484 -0.63 16.24 27.32
N SER A 485 -0.16 16.69 28.49
CA SER A 485 -0.49 16.08 29.76
C SER A 485 -1.87 16.55 30.23
N GLN A 486 -2.89 15.87 29.71
CA GLN A 486 -4.18 15.80 30.43
C GLN A 486 -4.92 14.49 30.23
N PHE A 487 -4.24 13.36 30.08
CA PHE A 487 -4.81 12.04 30.42
C PHE A 487 -3.66 11.04 30.47
N GLY A 488 -3.44 10.48 31.66
CA GLY A 488 -2.36 9.55 31.94
C GLY A 488 -2.41 8.31 31.06
N CYS A 489 -1.36 8.12 30.30
CA CYS A 489 -0.98 6.83 29.75
C CYS A 489 0.55 6.74 29.70
N SER A 490 1.10 6.15 30.76
CA SER A 490 2.44 5.60 30.76
C SER A 490 2.43 4.26 30.02
N HIS A 491 2.83 4.24 28.75
CA HIS A 491 3.28 3.01 28.12
C HIS A 491 4.49 3.25 27.23
N ALA A 492 5.44 2.32 27.39
CA ALA A 492 6.77 2.32 26.82
C ALA A 492 6.77 2.54 25.31
N LEU A 493 7.59 3.50 24.89
CA LEU A 493 7.91 3.82 23.51
C LEU A 493 8.68 2.69 22.85
N ARG A 494 8.17 2.17 21.74
CA ARG A 494 9.03 1.63 20.69
C ARG A 494 9.50 2.79 19.83
N PRO A 495 10.80 2.88 19.47
CA PRO A 495 11.31 3.96 18.66
C PRO A 495 10.74 3.88 17.25
N PHE A 496 9.98 4.91 16.85
CA PHE A 496 9.71 5.17 15.44
C PHE A 496 10.91 5.88 14.83
N PRO A 497 11.37 5.46 13.66
CA PRO A 497 12.51 6.09 13.02
C PRO A 497 12.07 7.32 12.23
N SER A 498 12.56 8.47 12.62
CA SER A 498 13.22 9.42 11.77
C SER A 498 12.49 10.54 11.04
N GLY A 499 12.83 11.64 11.23
CA GLY A 499 13.37 12.83 10.68
C GLY A 499 12.89 13.43 9.37
N ILE A 500 11.68 13.41 9.16
CA ILE A 500 10.78 14.24 8.38
C ILE A 500 9.74 14.63 9.41
N MET A 501 9.33 15.91 9.49
CA MET A 501 8.22 16.24 10.36
C MET A 501 6.97 15.58 9.83
N ILE A 502 6.54 14.53 10.52
CA ILE A 502 5.32 13.78 10.25
C ILE A 502 4.38 14.06 11.40
N SER A 503 3.22 14.55 11.12
CA SER A 503 2.15 14.64 12.10
C SER A 503 1.31 13.37 12.13
#